data_ab028b59ba1132bab4fc6fab76150cbf
#
_entry.id   ab028b59ba1132bab4fc6fab76150cbf
#
_cell.length_a   1.000
_cell.length_b   1.000
_cell.length_c   1.000
_cell.angle_alpha   90.00
_cell.angle_beta   90.00
_cell.angle_gamma   90.00
#
_symmetry.space_group_name_H-M   'P 1'
#
loop_
_entity.id
_entity.type
_entity.pdbx_description
1 polymer ?
#
loop_
_entity_poly.entity_id
_entity_poly.type
_entity_poly.pdbx_seq_one_letter_code
_entity_poly.pdbx_strand_id
1 'polypeptide(L)'
;MSEYSYPLTQTVAVDENILFLNGDRCCKKGFIVHNDASGVFRLKGICKNCAPRAIYKVNFHANVAVAPAADGGVLEPVTLALTQNGEVLRNTVSTVTPAAIGDLWVINFETLIELPCGCCDTISVRNISATTAIEVENANILFERIA
;
A
#
# COMPACT_ATOMS: atom_id res chain seq x y z
N MET A 1 -16.61 0.70 3.13
CA MET A 1 -15.57 0.06 2.32
C MET A 1 -15.13 1.00 1.22
N SER A 2 -13.85 1.13 1.04
CA SER A 2 -13.25 1.97 -0.01
C SER A 2 -12.15 1.18 -0.72
N GLU A 3 -12.13 1.26 -2.03
CA GLU A 3 -11.19 0.55 -2.89
C GLU A 3 -10.49 1.54 -3.80
N TYR A 4 -9.18 1.37 -3.93
CA TYR A 4 -8.32 2.17 -4.78
C TYR A 4 -7.44 1.27 -5.60
N SER A 5 -7.22 1.63 -6.85
CA SER A 5 -6.43 0.81 -7.76
C SER A 5 -5.53 1.65 -8.64
N TYR A 6 -4.52 1.02 -9.19
CA TYR A 6 -3.69 1.57 -10.26
C TYR A 6 -3.52 0.47 -11.32
N PRO A 7 -4.37 0.47 -12.36
CA PRO A 7 -4.41 -0.63 -13.33
C PRO A 7 -3.25 -0.64 -14.32
N LEU A 8 -2.50 0.46 -14.39
CA LEU A 8 -1.35 0.59 -15.28
C LEU A 8 -0.06 0.15 -14.57
N THR A 9 1.00 -0.02 -15.34
CA THR A 9 2.33 -0.26 -14.81
C THR A 9 2.91 1.02 -14.24
N GLN A 10 3.49 0.95 -13.04
CA GLN A 10 4.24 2.04 -12.43
C GLN A 10 5.60 1.55 -11.96
N THR A 11 6.61 2.42 -12.03
CA THR A 11 7.94 2.14 -11.47
C THR A 11 8.05 2.83 -10.12
N VAL A 12 8.40 2.06 -9.11
CA VAL A 12 8.51 2.54 -7.72
C VAL A 12 9.94 2.36 -7.25
N ALA A 13 10.62 3.47 -6.99
CA ALA A 13 11.99 3.45 -6.48
C ALA A 13 12.03 2.97 -5.02
N VAL A 14 13.23 2.64 -4.56
CA VAL A 14 13.44 2.26 -3.14
C VAL A 14 12.98 3.40 -2.23
N ASP A 15 12.29 3.04 -1.15
CA ASP A 15 11.71 3.97 -0.17
C ASP A 15 10.60 4.88 -0.71
N GLU A 16 10.12 4.65 -1.91
CA GLU A 16 8.94 5.32 -2.46
C GLU A 16 7.67 4.48 -2.29
N ASN A 17 6.54 5.17 -2.37
CA ASN A 17 5.22 4.57 -2.22
C ASN A 17 4.61 4.19 -3.56
N ILE A 18 3.84 3.11 -3.56
CA ILE A 18 2.96 2.75 -4.69
C ILE A 18 1.85 3.80 -4.77
N LEU A 19 1.57 4.27 -5.99
CA LEU A 19 0.51 5.24 -6.26
C LEU A 19 -0.82 4.54 -6.52
N PHE A 20 -1.91 5.20 -6.19
CA PHE A 20 -3.26 4.72 -6.44
C PHE A 20 -4.14 5.82 -7.02
N LEU A 21 -5.07 5.44 -7.87
CA LEU A 21 -6.09 6.32 -8.41
C LEU A 21 -7.37 6.23 -7.57
N ASN A 22 -8.13 7.31 -7.53
CA ASN A 22 -9.46 7.30 -6.96
C ASN A 22 -10.40 6.50 -7.86
N GLY A 23 -11.06 5.51 -7.30
CA GLY A 23 -12.04 4.69 -8.00
C GLY A 23 -13.48 5.16 -7.73
N ASP A 24 -14.43 4.51 -8.40
CA ASP A 24 -15.86 4.80 -8.27
C ASP A 24 -16.41 4.53 -6.86
N ARG A 25 -15.70 3.78 -6.04
CA ARG A 25 -16.08 3.41 -4.67
C ARG A 25 -15.34 4.21 -3.61
N CYS A 26 -14.79 5.34 -3.98
CA CYS A 26 -14.06 6.20 -3.05
C CYS A 26 -15.03 6.93 -2.09
N CYS A 27 -14.68 6.89 -0.86
CA CYS A 27 -15.00 7.72 0.34
C CYS A 27 -16.13 8.74 0.27
N LYS A 28 -17.34 8.34 0.09
CA LYS A 28 -18.47 9.27 0.17
C LYS A 28 -18.76 9.84 1.57
N LYS A 29 -18.07 9.35 2.61
CA LYS A 29 -18.35 9.75 4.01
C LYS A 29 -17.14 10.21 4.82
N GLY A 30 -16.03 10.51 4.18
CA GLY A 30 -14.93 11.20 4.83
C GLY A 30 -14.11 10.41 5.87
N PHE A 31 -14.19 9.09 5.91
CA PHE A 31 -13.34 8.28 6.77
C PHE A 31 -11.92 8.13 6.22
N ILE A 32 -11.76 8.24 4.91
CA ILE A 32 -10.47 8.14 4.23
C ILE A 32 -10.34 9.35 3.32
N VAL A 33 -9.18 10.01 3.38
CA VAL A 33 -8.82 11.09 2.46
C VAL A 33 -7.69 10.60 1.58
N HIS A 34 -7.88 10.67 0.28
CA HIS A 34 -6.89 10.29 -0.71
C HIS A 34 -6.94 11.25 -1.90
N ASN A 35 -5.79 11.77 -2.28
CA ASN A 35 -5.64 12.57 -3.50
C ASN A 35 -5.36 11.62 -4.67
N ASP A 36 -6.01 11.89 -5.81
CA ASP A 36 -5.82 11.08 -7.01
C ASP A 36 -4.34 10.97 -7.39
N ALA A 37 -3.90 9.78 -7.75
CA ALA A 37 -2.51 9.44 -8.06
C ALA A 37 -1.52 9.66 -6.90
N SER A 38 -1.98 9.74 -5.66
CA SER A 38 -1.12 9.76 -4.47
C SER A 38 -0.87 8.34 -3.94
N GLY A 39 0.26 8.15 -3.28
CA GLY A 39 0.58 6.93 -2.53
C GLY A 39 0.21 6.97 -1.06
N VAL A 40 -0.37 8.06 -0.57
CA VAL A 40 -0.67 8.26 0.84
C VAL A 40 -2.17 8.34 1.07
N PHE A 41 -2.66 7.50 1.98
CA PHE A 41 -4.04 7.50 2.47
C PHE A 41 -4.05 8.07 3.89
N ARG A 42 -4.99 8.95 4.16
CA ARG A 42 -5.21 9.46 5.51
C ARG A 42 -6.47 8.83 6.07
N LEU A 43 -6.33 7.99 7.07
CA LEU A 43 -7.44 7.38 7.78
C LEU A 43 -7.87 8.27 8.94
N LYS A 44 -9.16 8.47 9.10
CA LYS A 44 -9.72 9.26 10.20
C LYS A 44 -10.19 8.35 11.33
N GLY A 45 -9.79 8.69 12.55
CA GLY A 45 -10.22 8.01 13.77
C GLY A 45 -11.55 8.55 14.29
N ILE A 46 -12.59 8.58 13.46
CA ILE A 46 -13.93 8.99 13.88
C ILE A 46 -14.57 7.84 14.65
N CYS A 47 -14.85 8.05 15.90
CA CYS A 47 -15.46 7.04 16.77
C CYS A 47 -16.86 7.42 17.19
N LYS A 48 -17.69 6.41 17.37
CA LYS A 48 -19.04 6.52 17.92
C LYS A 48 -19.12 5.75 19.22
N ASN A 49 -20.05 6.15 20.12
CA ASN A 49 -20.39 5.40 21.31
C ASN A 49 -19.21 5.13 22.26
N CYS A 50 -18.37 6.11 22.52
CA CYS A 50 -17.25 6.01 23.46
C CYS A 50 -16.24 4.89 23.14
N ALA A 51 -16.21 4.39 21.94
CA ALA A 51 -15.18 3.45 21.51
C ALA A 51 -13.80 4.11 21.60
N PRO A 52 -12.79 3.48 22.24
CA PRO A 52 -11.48 4.10 22.40
C PRO A 52 -10.66 4.16 21.13
N ARG A 53 -11.00 3.36 20.13
CA ARG A 53 -10.22 3.22 18.89
C ARG A 53 -11.13 3.01 17.68
N ALA A 54 -10.63 3.44 16.54
CA ALA A 54 -11.16 3.07 15.23
C ALA A 54 -10.31 1.93 14.65
N ILE A 55 -10.94 0.91 14.08
CA ILE A 55 -10.26 -0.25 13.51
C ILE A 55 -10.60 -0.35 12.03
N TYR A 56 -9.56 -0.41 11.21
CA TYR A 56 -9.66 -0.62 9.77
C TYR A 56 -9.01 -1.94 9.38
N LYS A 57 -9.67 -2.67 8.52
CA LYS A 57 -9.09 -3.80 7.81
C LYS A 57 -8.52 -3.29 6.49
N VAL A 58 -7.28 -3.62 6.20
CA VAL A 58 -6.59 -3.25 4.97
C VAL A 58 -6.18 -4.51 4.24
N ASN A 59 -6.55 -4.59 2.97
CA ASN A 59 -6.16 -5.68 2.08
C ASN A 59 -5.47 -5.09 0.86
N PHE A 60 -4.29 -5.59 0.53
CA PHE A 60 -3.49 -5.15 -0.59
C PHE A 60 -3.09 -6.32 -1.46
N HIS A 61 -3.13 -6.13 -2.78
CA HIS A 61 -2.49 -7.03 -3.71
C HIS A 61 -1.95 -6.28 -4.93
N ALA A 62 -0.90 -6.81 -5.52
CA ALA A 62 -0.32 -6.31 -6.75
C ALA A 62 0.54 -7.37 -7.42
N ASN A 63 0.78 -7.20 -8.72
CA ASN A 63 1.82 -7.91 -9.44
C ASN A 63 3.10 -7.07 -9.42
N VAL A 64 4.20 -7.66 -9.03
CA VAL A 64 5.48 -6.95 -8.86
C VAL A 64 6.60 -7.66 -9.60
N ALA A 65 7.53 -6.88 -10.10
CA ALA A 65 8.74 -7.36 -10.76
C ALA A 65 9.92 -6.44 -10.42
N VAL A 66 11.13 -6.95 -10.58
CA VAL A 66 12.32 -6.09 -10.56
C VAL A 66 12.30 -5.22 -11.81
N ALA A 67 12.40 -3.90 -11.66
CA ALA A 67 12.45 -2.99 -12.78
C ALA A 67 13.76 -3.14 -13.56
N PRO A 68 13.72 -3.13 -14.91
CA PRO A 68 14.92 -3.11 -15.70
C PRO A 68 15.67 -1.78 -15.48
N ALA A 69 16.99 -1.86 -15.37
CA ALA A 69 17.85 -0.68 -15.29
C ALA A 69 18.68 -0.53 -16.56
N ALA A 70 19.20 0.69 -16.81
CA ALA A 70 20.00 0.99 -18.00
C ALA A 70 21.27 0.15 -18.10
N ASP A 71 21.82 -0.28 -16.97
CA ASP A 71 23.01 -1.15 -16.87
C ASP A 71 22.69 -2.65 -16.77
N GLY A 72 21.44 -3.04 -17.06
CA GLY A 72 20.96 -4.41 -16.95
C GLY A 72 20.34 -4.77 -15.60
N GLY A 73 20.55 -3.95 -14.60
CA GLY A 73 20.01 -4.16 -13.25
C GLY A 73 20.58 -5.34 -12.48
N VAL A 74 20.20 -5.45 -11.23
CA VAL A 74 20.57 -6.57 -10.36
C VAL A 74 19.29 -7.28 -9.92
N LEU A 75 19.26 -8.60 -10.09
CA LEU A 75 18.16 -9.43 -9.61
C LEU A 75 18.28 -9.59 -8.09
N GLU A 76 17.29 -9.10 -7.37
CA GLU A 76 17.22 -9.24 -5.91
C GLU A 76 15.77 -9.43 -5.44
N PRO A 77 15.56 -9.85 -4.19
CA PRO A 77 14.20 -9.96 -3.65
C PRO A 77 13.46 -8.63 -3.67
N VAL A 78 12.19 -8.68 -4.06
CA VAL A 78 11.27 -7.53 -3.97
C VAL A 78 10.57 -7.60 -2.63
N THR A 79 10.65 -6.54 -1.86
CA THR A 79 10.02 -6.45 -0.54
C THR A 79 9.13 -5.22 -0.45
N LEU A 80 7.88 -5.45 -0.10
CA LEU A 80 6.89 -4.40 0.15
C LEU A 80 6.39 -4.48 1.59
N ALA A 81 5.97 -3.35 2.11
CA ALA A 81 5.31 -3.28 3.41
C ALA A 81 4.33 -2.13 3.47
N LEU A 82 3.31 -2.28 4.30
CA LEU A 82 2.45 -1.18 4.69
C LEU A 82 3.18 -0.30 5.70
N THR A 83 3.03 1.00 5.59
CA THR A 83 3.53 1.96 6.56
C THR A 83 2.38 2.67 7.25
N GLN A 84 2.54 2.96 8.53
CA GLN A 84 1.63 3.81 9.31
C GLN A 84 2.43 4.98 9.86
N ASN A 85 2.06 6.19 9.50
CA ASN A 85 2.80 7.42 9.84
C ASN A 85 4.29 7.37 9.43
N GLY A 86 4.58 6.71 8.30
CA GLY A 86 5.93 6.56 7.78
C GLY A 86 6.72 5.39 8.36
N GLU A 87 6.22 4.72 9.38
CA GLU A 87 6.86 3.56 9.98
C GLU A 87 6.35 2.25 9.38
N VAL A 88 7.27 1.35 9.07
CA VAL A 88 6.96 0.04 8.49
C VAL A 88 6.24 -0.82 9.53
N LEU A 89 5.08 -1.36 9.14
CA LEU A 89 4.38 -2.37 9.94
C LEU A 89 4.99 -3.75 9.67
N ARG A 90 5.68 -4.29 10.64
CA ARG A 90 6.44 -5.55 10.49
C ARG A 90 5.58 -6.74 10.08
N ASN A 91 4.33 -6.79 10.50
CA ASN A 91 3.41 -7.87 10.15
C ASN A 91 2.92 -7.83 8.70
N THR A 92 3.25 -6.79 7.95
CA THR A 92 2.88 -6.65 6.52
C THR A 92 4.05 -6.81 5.58
N VAL A 93 5.27 -6.98 6.10
CA VAL A 93 6.46 -7.18 5.26
C VAL A 93 6.29 -8.45 4.42
N SER A 94 6.31 -8.28 3.12
CA SER A 94 6.11 -9.37 2.16
C SER A 94 7.22 -9.34 1.13
N THR A 95 7.85 -10.48 0.92
CA THR A 95 9.00 -10.62 0.02
C THR A 95 8.73 -11.71 -1.01
N VAL A 96 9.04 -11.42 -2.27
CA VAL A 96 9.11 -12.40 -3.34
C VAL A 96 10.48 -12.35 -3.96
N THR A 97 10.99 -13.52 -4.40
CA THR A 97 12.27 -13.62 -5.08
C THR A 97 12.02 -14.02 -6.53
N PRO A 98 12.00 -13.04 -7.47
CA PRO A 98 11.76 -13.34 -8.87
C PRO A 98 12.91 -14.15 -9.48
N ALA A 99 12.61 -14.98 -10.48
CA ALA A 99 13.62 -15.74 -11.18
C ALA A 99 14.38 -14.92 -12.22
N ALA A 100 13.79 -13.82 -12.71
CA ALA A 100 14.40 -12.95 -13.73
C ALA A 100 13.89 -11.51 -13.58
N ILE A 101 14.64 -10.55 -14.09
CA ILE A 101 14.22 -9.16 -14.19
C ILE A 101 12.99 -9.07 -15.12
N GLY A 102 11.96 -8.34 -14.68
CA GLY A 102 10.70 -8.23 -15.41
C GLY A 102 9.71 -9.39 -15.18
N ASP A 103 10.10 -10.41 -14.42
CA ASP A 103 9.23 -11.53 -14.06
C ASP A 103 8.23 -11.12 -12.99
N LEU A 104 6.94 -11.23 -13.29
CA LEU A 104 5.87 -10.76 -12.41
C LEU A 104 5.47 -11.81 -11.39
N TRP A 105 5.41 -11.39 -10.14
CA TRP A 105 4.97 -12.20 -9.02
C TRP A 105 3.89 -11.46 -8.22
N VAL A 106 3.00 -12.21 -7.61
CA VAL A 106 1.92 -11.62 -6.78
C VAL A 106 2.40 -11.40 -5.36
N ILE A 107 2.20 -10.18 -4.86
CA ILE A 107 2.29 -9.88 -3.43
C ILE A 107 0.88 -9.52 -2.95
N ASN A 108 0.47 -10.13 -1.84
CA ASN A 108 -0.74 -9.76 -1.13
C ASN A 108 -0.51 -9.80 0.38
N PHE A 109 -1.20 -8.94 1.09
CA PHE A 109 -1.26 -9.01 2.55
C PHE A 109 -2.57 -8.38 3.06
N GLU A 110 -2.93 -8.78 4.25
CA GLU A 110 -4.08 -8.25 4.98
C GLU A 110 -3.67 -7.95 6.42
N THR A 111 -4.12 -6.82 6.94
CA THR A 111 -3.87 -6.45 8.34
C THR A 111 -4.98 -5.60 8.92
N LEU A 112 -5.01 -5.53 10.24
CA LEU A 112 -5.84 -4.58 10.97
C LEU A 112 -4.99 -3.39 11.41
N ILE A 113 -5.54 -2.20 11.25
CA ILE A 113 -4.93 -0.95 11.69
C ILE A 113 -5.83 -0.33 12.74
N GLU A 114 -5.25 -0.01 13.89
CA GLU A 114 -5.94 0.68 14.97
C GLU A 114 -5.50 2.13 15.02
N LEU A 115 -6.48 3.02 15.17
CA LEU A 115 -6.29 4.46 15.32
C LEU A 115 -6.91 4.93 16.63
N PRO A 116 -6.23 5.80 17.39
CA PRO A 116 -6.89 6.49 18.50
C PRO A 116 -8.06 7.34 17.98
N CYS A 117 -9.13 7.43 18.74
CA CYS A 117 -10.26 8.29 18.40
C CYS A 117 -9.84 9.76 18.38
N GLY A 118 -10.31 10.50 17.39
CA GLY A 118 -9.97 11.90 17.18
C GLY A 118 -8.65 12.15 16.45
N CYS A 119 -7.85 11.10 16.20
CA CYS A 119 -6.58 11.20 15.47
C CYS A 119 -6.74 10.78 14.01
N CYS A 120 -5.78 11.18 13.19
CA CYS A 120 -5.66 10.75 11.80
C CYS A 120 -4.28 10.16 11.58
N ASP A 121 -4.23 8.99 10.97
CA ASP A 121 -2.98 8.34 10.60
C ASP A 121 -2.85 8.23 9.09
N THR A 122 -1.62 8.29 8.60
CA THR A 122 -1.31 8.09 7.18
C THR A 122 -0.87 6.66 6.94
N ILE A 123 -1.34 6.10 5.82
CA ILE A 123 -1.06 4.74 5.39
C ILE A 123 -0.48 4.80 3.99
N SER A 124 0.55 4.02 3.73
CA SER A 124 1.11 3.84 2.39
C SER A 124 1.65 2.43 2.22
N VAL A 125 1.80 2.00 0.97
CA VAL A 125 2.53 0.77 0.62
C VAL A 125 3.87 1.20 0.04
N ARG A 126 4.95 0.80 0.67
CA ARG A 126 6.31 1.25 0.35
C ARG A 126 7.15 0.11 -0.19
N ASN A 127 7.96 0.44 -1.21
CA ASN A 127 9.04 -0.43 -1.66
C ASN A 127 10.20 -0.34 -0.65
N ILE A 128 10.37 -1.38 0.14
CA ILE A 128 11.47 -1.49 1.13
C ILE A 128 12.54 -2.48 0.68
N SER A 129 12.61 -2.79 -0.61
CA SER A 129 13.69 -3.59 -1.18
C SER A 129 15.05 -2.93 -0.91
N ALA A 130 16.14 -3.74 -0.90
CA ALA A 130 17.45 -3.24 -0.50
C ALA A 130 18.00 -2.15 -1.43
N THR A 131 18.00 -2.39 -2.74
CA THR A 131 18.60 -1.47 -3.72
C THR A 131 17.81 -1.32 -5.01
N THR A 132 16.76 -2.13 -5.22
CA THR A 132 16.12 -2.19 -6.54
C THR A 132 14.83 -1.42 -6.62
N ALA A 133 14.66 -0.66 -7.72
CA ALA A 133 13.36 -0.19 -8.14
C ALA A 133 12.51 -1.37 -8.63
N ILE A 134 11.20 -1.26 -8.49
CA ILE A 134 10.26 -2.31 -8.88
C ILE A 134 9.25 -1.78 -9.89
N GLU A 135 8.77 -2.67 -10.73
CA GLU A 135 7.56 -2.44 -11.52
C GLU A 135 6.37 -3.04 -10.79
N VAL A 136 5.29 -2.27 -10.71
CA VAL A 136 4.05 -2.68 -10.08
C VAL A 136 2.92 -2.59 -11.09
N GLU A 137 2.21 -3.68 -11.27
CA GLU A 137 1.03 -3.76 -12.13
C GLU A 137 -0.20 -4.15 -11.33
N ASN A 138 -1.34 -3.58 -11.72
CA ASN A 138 -2.64 -3.93 -11.13
C ASN A 138 -2.65 -3.81 -9.60
N ALA A 139 -2.05 -2.77 -9.05
CA ALA A 139 -2.09 -2.51 -7.62
C ALA A 139 -3.52 -2.23 -7.18
N ASN A 140 -3.93 -2.86 -6.11
CA ASN A 140 -5.25 -2.67 -5.50
C ASN A 140 -5.13 -2.66 -3.99
N ILE A 141 -5.76 -1.69 -3.36
CA ILE A 141 -5.87 -1.60 -1.91
C ILE A 141 -7.32 -1.38 -1.51
N LEU A 142 -7.76 -2.11 -0.51
CA LEU A 142 -9.11 -2.04 0.02
C LEU A 142 -9.06 -1.74 1.51
N PHE A 143 -9.87 -0.76 1.91
CA PHE A 143 -10.04 -0.39 3.31
C PHE A 143 -11.47 -0.66 3.74
N GLU A 144 -11.63 -1.35 4.85
CA GLU A 144 -12.92 -1.59 5.47
C GLU A 144 -12.88 -1.15 6.93
N ARG A 145 -13.78 -0.26 7.30
CA ARG A 145 -13.96 0.12 8.71
C ARG A 145 -14.76 -0.95 9.41
N ILE A 146 -14.20 -1.58 10.43
CA ILE A 146 -14.86 -2.68 11.17
C ILE A 146 -15.24 -2.32 12.60
N ALA A 147 -14.66 -1.26 13.14
CA ALA A 147 -15.05 -0.81 14.47
C ALA A 147 -14.79 0.70 14.66
#